data_21b0bc17dbffc9c5d7f371bb7f3cd8c2
#
_entry.id   21b0bc17dbffc9c5d7f371bb7f3cd8c2
#
_cell.length_a   1.000
_cell.length_b   1.000
_cell.length_c   1.000
_cell.angle_alpha   90.00
_cell.angle_beta   90.00
_cell.angle_gamma   90.00
#
_symmetry.space_group_name_H-M   'P 1'
#
loop_
_entity.id
_entity.type
_entity.pdbx_description
1 polymer ?
#
loop_
_entity_poly.entity_id
_entity_poly.type
_entity_poly.pdbx_seq_one_letter_code
_entity_poly.pdbx_strand_id
1 'polypeptide(L)'
;LVGSEMCIRDSLLPVAVDGTLRVLNAGLNAGVEQIIKTSSIVAMFRKPNRTNPYTFGENDWSDENWIEGVSDYFLSKTKAEKAAWRLMESKGLKNKLTTINPGGVFGDALDKKGGTSIEYIRQFMKGKFPGAPKFAVLISDVKDIAKAHVACIGNNKVGGRRLIVGKDVKRLVELSQLIAEAMPEYKKKLPTKELPNLMVKLISYIDSSAKTMIPDLGIMMQTDTSYAEEIL
;
A
#
# COMPACT_ATOMS: atom_id res chain seq x y z
N LEU A 1 -2.54 -1.37 26.79
CA LEU A 1 -2.51 -1.58 25.33
C LEU A 1 -3.05 -0.37 24.53
N VAL A 2 -4.02 0.37 25.04
CA VAL A 2 -4.54 1.61 24.41
C VAL A 2 -3.46 2.71 24.35
N GLY A 3 -2.56 2.77 25.31
CA GLY A 3 -1.47 3.74 25.33
C GLY A 3 -0.39 3.54 24.25
N SER A 4 -0.17 2.31 23.78
CA SER A 4 0.83 2.02 22.73
C SER A 4 0.36 2.43 21.33
N GLU A 5 -0.91 2.25 21.01
CA GLU A 5 -1.47 2.68 19.72
C GLU A 5 -1.50 4.21 19.61
N MET A 6 -1.84 4.92 20.70
CA MET A 6 -1.81 6.38 20.73
C MET A 6 -0.39 6.93 20.59
N CYS A 7 0.62 6.33 21.23
CA CYS A 7 2.03 6.69 21.07
C CYS A 7 2.54 6.46 19.65
N ILE A 8 2.14 5.39 18.96
CA ILE A 8 2.53 5.12 17.57
C ILE A 8 1.86 6.15 16.64
N ARG A 9 0.59 6.47 16.85
CA ARG A 9 -0.13 7.51 16.10
C ARG A 9 0.55 8.87 16.22
N ASP A 10 0.87 9.28 17.43
CA ASP A 10 1.50 10.56 17.74
C ASP A 10 2.93 10.67 17.19
N SER A 11 3.64 9.55 16.99
CA SER A 11 4.99 9.54 16.45
C SER A 11 5.03 9.37 14.92
N LEU A 12 4.17 8.50 14.34
CA LEU A 12 4.23 8.14 12.92
C LEU A 12 3.62 9.22 12.01
N LEU A 13 2.49 9.82 12.41
CA LEU A 13 1.78 10.80 11.59
C LEU A 13 2.59 12.08 11.34
N PRO A 14 3.10 12.77 12.39
CA PRO A 14 3.92 13.96 12.19
C PRO A 14 5.16 13.67 11.33
N VAL A 15 5.86 12.57 11.61
CA VAL A 15 7.06 12.19 10.85
C VAL A 15 6.74 11.98 9.37
N ALA A 16 5.63 11.31 9.04
CA ALA A 16 5.25 11.07 7.65
C ALA A 16 4.84 12.35 6.92
N VAL A 17 4.06 13.22 7.55
CA VAL A 17 3.59 14.48 6.97
C VAL A 17 4.73 15.49 6.91
N ASP A 18 5.39 15.77 8.03
CA ASP A 18 6.45 16.79 8.10
C ASP A 18 7.66 16.39 7.24
N GLY A 19 8.05 15.10 7.27
CA GLY A 19 9.12 14.59 6.42
C GLY A 19 8.80 14.79 4.93
N THR A 20 7.57 14.51 4.51
CA THR A 20 7.12 14.76 3.14
C THR A 20 7.22 16.26 2.80
N LEU A 21 6.67 17.14 3.64
CA LEU A 21 6.67 18.58 3.38
C LEU A 21 8.08 19.17 3.39
N ARG A 22 8.96 18.73 4.28
CA ARG A 22 10.36 19.18 4.33
C ARG A 22 11.11 18.84 3.05
N VAL A 23 11.01 17.60 2.57
CA VAL A 23 11.68 17.18 1.33
C VAL A 23 11.13 17.91 0.12
N LEU A 24 9.81 18.07 0.01
CA LEU A 24 9.19 18.81 -1.08
C LEU A 24 9.61 20.29 -1.08
N ASN A 25 9.57 20.97 0.06
CA ASN A 25 10.01 22.35 0.16
C ASN A 25 11.50 22.51 -0.16
N ALA A 26 12.36 21.61 0.31
CA ALA A 26 13.78 21.63 -0.02
C ALA A 26 14.00 21.47 -1.54
N GLY A 27 13.32 20.53 -2.18
CA GLY A 27 13.39 20.35 -3.64
C GLY A 27 12.90 21.60 -4.41
N LEU A 28 11.76 22.18 -4.00
CA LEU A 28 11.24 23.38 -4.63
C LEU A 28 12.18 24.57 -4.46
N ASN A 29 12.77 24.75 -3.28
CA ASN A 29 13.74 25.82 -3.02
C ASN A 29 15.05 25.61 -3.82
N ALA A 30 15.41 24.37 -4.11
CA ALA A 30 16.54 24.03 -4.97
C ALA A 30 16.21 24.15 -6.48
N GLY A 31 14.98 24.52 -6.84
CA GLY A 31 14.57 24.74 -8.22
C GLY A 31 14.34 23.45 -9.02
N VAL A 32 14.04 22.31 -8.38
CA VAL A 32 13.76 21.06 -9.12
C VAL A 32 12.56 21.23 -10.04
N GLU A 33 12.68 20.69 -11.25
CA GLU A 33 11.65 20.81 -12.28
C GLU A 33 10.53 19.78 -12.12
N GLN A 34 10.86 18.59 -11.61
CA GLN A 34 9.93 17.48 -11.43
C GLN A 34 10.16 16.77 -10.10
N ILE A 35 9.08 16.33 -9.48
CA ILE A 35 9.11 15.55 -8.24
C ILE A 35 8.31 14.27 -8.48
N ILE A 36 8.97 13.13 -8.29
CA ILE A 36 8.34 11.81 -8.36
C ILE A 36 8.38 11.23 -6.95
N LYS A 37 7.22 11.05 -6.34
CA LYS A 37 7.09 10.59 -4.94
C LYS A 37 6.52 9.18 -4.89
N THR A 38 7.23 8.26 -4.25
CA THR A 38 6.63 6.96 -3.89
C THR A 38 5.62 7.16 -2.77
N SER A 39 4.38 6.76 -3.03
CA SER A 39 3.28 6.73 -2.09
C SER A 39 2.80 5.28 -1.86
N SER A 40 1.51 5.03 -1.83
CA SER A 40 0.94 3.68 -1.70
C SER A 40 -0.53 3.68 -2.08
N ILE A 41 -1.04 2.54 -2.58
CA ILE A 41 -2.48 2.35 -2.78
C ILE A 41 -3.28 2.47 -1.47
N VAL A 42 -2.65 2.30 -0.31
CA VAL A 42 -3.34 2.48 0.97
C VAL A 42 -3.90 3.89 1.16
N ALA A 43 -3.41 4.87 0.41
CA ALA A 43 -3.97 6.21 0.37
C ALA A 43 -5.23 6.32 -0.53
N MET A 44 -5.66 5.23 -1.19
CA MET A 44 -6.68 5.29 -2.25
C MET A 44 -7.95 4.50 -1.92
N PHE A 45 -7.86 3.34 -1.27
CA PHE A 45 -8.95 2.36 -1.32
C PHE A 45 -9.78 2.20 -0.04
N ARG A 46 -9.31 2.66 1.13
CA ARG A 46 -10.05 2.47 2.39
C ARG A 46 -11.09 3.56 2.62
N LYS A 47 -12.34 3.19 2.49
CA LYS A 47 -13.52 4.00 2.83
C LYS A 47 -14.68 3.09 3.29
N PRO A 48 -15.63 3.58 4.08
CA PRO A 48 -16.80 2.79 4.48
C PRO A 48 -17.67 2.45 3.26
N ASN A 49 -18.54 1.46 3.43
CA ASN A 49 -19.58 1.09 2.43
C ASN A 49 -19.05 0.75 1.02
N ARG A 50 -17.87 0.12 0.95
CA ARG A 50 -17.32 -0.38 -0.32
C ARG A 50 -18.17 -1.53 -0.85
N THR A 51 -18.36 -1.57 -2.17
CA THR A 51 -18.95 -2.71 -2.87
C THR A 51 -18.03 -3.95 -2.81
N ASN A 52 -18.53 -5.10 -3.25
CA ASN A 52 -17.71 -6.30 -3.41
C ASN A 52 -18.06 -6.96 -4.75
N PRO A 53 -17.22 -6.93 -5.77
CA PRO A 53 -15.88 -6.33 -5.78
C PRO A 53 -15.88 -4.80 -5.66
N TYR A 54 -14.77 -4.24 -5.18
CA TYR A 54 -14.56 -2.81 -5.05
C TYR A 54 -13.45 -2.34 -5.99
N THR A 55 -13.79 -1.51 -6.96
CA THR A 55 -12.84 -0.92 -7.90
C THR A 55 -12.42 0.48 -7.43
N PHE A 56 -11.13 0.77 -7.49
CA PHE A 56 -10.58 2.10 -7.23
C PHE A 56 -9.52 2.47 -8.26
N GLY A 57 -9.35 3.77 -8.47
CA GLY A 57 -8.43 4.34 -9.44
C GLY A 57 -7.67 5.53 -8.88
N GLU A 58 -6.99 6.27 -9.77
CA GLU A 58 -6.11 7.38 -9.39
C GLU A 58 -6.82 8.56 -8.71
N ASN A 59 -8.15 8.71 -8.89
CA ASN A 59 -8.94 9.78 -8.28
C ASN A 59 -9.49 9.43 -6.90
N ASP A 60 -9.41 8.15 -6.50
CA ASP A 60 -9.93 7.70 -5.22
C ASP A 60 -9.00 8.06 -4.06
N TRP A 61 -9.61 8.32 -2.90
CA TRP A 61 -8.92 8.56 -1.66
C TRP A 61 -9.47 7.70 -0.53
N SER A 62 -8.56 7.23 0.31
CA SER A 62 -8.96 6.65 1.59
C SER A 62 -9.56 7.74 2.49
N ASP A 63 -10.62 7.36 3.20
CA ASP A 63 -11.29 8.26 4.14
C ASP A 63 -10.49 8.34 5.45
N GLU A 64 -9.87 9.49 5.69
CA GLU A 64 -9.07 9.74 6.89
C GLU A 64 -9.89 9.89 8.18
N ASN A 65 -11.22 10.04 8.05
CA ASN A 65 -12.14 10.17 9.18
C ASN A 65 -12.75 8.82 9.59
N TRP A 66 -12.57 7.77 8.80
CA TRP A 66 -13.04 6.43 9.14
C TRP A 66 -12.09 5.74 10.12
N ILE A 67 -12.17 6.14 11.40
CA ILE A 67 -11.25 5.73 12.47
C ILE A 67 -11.21 4.21 12.66
N GLU A 68 -12.36 3.54 12.54
CA GLU A 68 -12.46 2.08 12.73
C GLU A 68 -11.81 1.28 11.58
N GLY A 69 -11.75 1.87 10.39
CA GLY A 69 -11.25 1.23 9.18
C GLY A 69 -9.82 1.57 8.79
N VAL A 70 -9.21 2.57 9.44
CA VAL A 70 -7.90 3.09 9.03
C VAL A 70 -6.89 2.92 10.15
N SER A 71 -5.89 2.04 9.97
CA SER A 71 -4.76 1.95 10.89
C SER A 71 -3.87 3.20 10.78
N ASP A 72 -3.03 3.43 11.79
CA ASP A 72 -2.09 4.57 11.82
C ASP A 72 -1.17 4.60 10.59
N TYR A 73 -0.77 3.44 10.09
CA TYR A 73 0.00 3.34 8.84
C TYR A 73 -0.78 3.86 7.64
N PHE A 74 -2.04 3.42 7.45
CA PHE A 74 -2.91 3.89 6.36
C PHE A 74 -3.16 5.39 6.46
N LEU A 75 -3.45 5.86 7.67
CA LEU A 75 -3.68 7.27 7.93
C LEU A 75 -2.43 8.09 7.63
N SER A 76 -1.24 7.61 8.03
CA SER A 76 0.03 8.30 7.77
C SER A 76 0.30 8.47 6.28
N LYS A 77 0.09 7.42 5.48
CA LYS A 77 0.27 7.46 4.03
C LYS A 77 -0.75 8.38 3.36
N THR A 78 -2.02 8.29 3.75
CA THR A 78 -3.09 9.13 3.21
C THR A 78 -2.83 10.61 3.49
N LYS A 79 -2.52 10.96 4.75
CA LYS A 79 -2.24 12.36 5.14
C LYS A 79 -0.98 12.91 4.52
N ALA A 80 0.09 12.11 4.44
CA ALA A 80 1.35 12.54 3.82
C ALA A 80 1.18 12.80 2.32
N GLU A 81 0.42 11.96 1.62
CA GLU A 81 0.16 12.18 0.19
C GLU A 81 -0.76 13.40 -0.02
N LYS A 82 -1.86 13.52 0.73
CA LYS A 82 -2.73 14.70 0.67
C LYS A 82 -1.98 16.01 0.99
N ALA A 83 -1.08 15.98 1.97
CA ALA A 83 -0.25 17.14 2.31
C ALA A 83 0.68 17.53 1.16
N ALA A 84 1.27 16.55 0.46
CA ALA A 84 2.07 16.81 -0.72
C ALA A 84 1.26 17.51 -1.82
N TRP A 85 0.09 16.97 -2.15
CA TRP A 85 -0.78 17.56 -3.17
C TRP A 85 -1.25 18.96 -2.80
N ARG A 86 -1.70 19.18 -1.55
CA ARG A 86 -2.13 20.50 -1.05
C ARG A 86 -0.99 21.53 -1.15
N LEU A 87 0.24 21.15 -0.77
CA LEU A 87 1.40 22.04 -0.90
C LEU A 87 1.63 22.43 -2.36
N MET A 88 1.63 21.46 -3.27
CA MET A 88 1.89 21.72 -4.69
C MET A 88 0.77 22.55 -5.34
N GLU A 89 -0.48 22.28 -4.98
CA GLU A 89 -1.64 23.06 -5.42
C GLU A 89 -1.59 24.51 -4.90
N SER A 90 -1.26 24.73 -3.63
CA SER A 90 -1.16 26.08 -3.04
C SER A 90 -0.08 26.95 -3.69
N LYS A 91 0.92 26.32 -4.30
CA LYS A 91 2.00 26.99 -5.04
C LYS A 91 1.73 27.09 -6.55
N GLY A 92 0.61 26.58 -7.06
CA GLY A 92 0.33 26.51 -8.50
C GLY A 92 1.26 25.53 -9.27
N LEU A 93 1.89 24.58 -8.56
CA LEU A 93 2.90 23.67 -9.10
C LEU A 93 2.43 22.20 -9.16
N LYS A 94 1.12 21.97 -9.20
CA LYS A 94 0.54 20.61 -9.22
C LYS A 94 1.19 19.72 -10.28
N ASN A 95 1.41 20.25 -11.47
CA ASN A 95 1.99 19.51 -12.59
C ASN A 95 3.46 19.11 -12.41
N LYS A 96 4.15 19.62 -11.39
CA LYS A 96 5.50 19.19 -11.05
C LYS A 96 5.53 17.91 -10.18
N LEU A 97 4.40 17.53 -9.59
CA LEU A 97 4.31 16.34 -8.73
C LEU A 97 3.65 15.17 -9.47
N THR A 98 4.27 14.01 -9.35
CA THR A 98 3.69 12.71 -9.69
C THR A 98 3.81 11.80 -8.47
N THR A 99 2.76 11.05 -8.12
CA THR A 99 2.88 10.00 -7.11
C THR A 99 2.80 8.62 -7.77
N ILE A 100 3.69 7.72 -7.35
CA ILE A 100 3.64 6.31 -7.69
C ILE A 100 3.08 5.58 -6.49
N ASN A 101 1.97 4.88 -6.69
CA ASN A 101 1.17 4.24 -5.64
C ASN A 101 1.21 2.70 -5.81
N PRO A 102 2.25 2.02 -5.32
CA PRO A 102 2.33 0.57 -5.37
C PRO A 102 1.41 -0.10 -4.36
N GLY A 103 1.09 -1.36 -4.62
CA GLY A 103 0.47 -2.29 -3.69
C GLY A 103 1.47 -2.96 -2.75
N GLY A 104 1.30 -4.25 -2.49
CA GLY A 104 2.30 -5.08 -1.83
C GLY A 104 3.51 -5.24 -2.73
N VAL A 105 4.67 -4.75 -2.27
CA VAL A 105 5.92 -4.78 -3.06
C VAL A 105 6.64 -6.10 -2.85
N PHE A 106 6.84 -6.83 -3.94
CA PHE A 106 7.53 -8.12 -3.98
C PHE A 106 8.68 -8.08 -4.99
N GLY A 107 9.56 -9.05 -4.90
CA GLY A 107 10.72 -9.21 -5.79
C GLY A 107 12.02 -9.31 -5.02
N ASP A 108 13.15 -9.28 -5.76
CA ASP A 108 14.48 -9.46 -5.20
C ASP A 108 14.83 -8.30 -4.27
N ALA A 109 15.08 -8.60 -2.99
CA ALA A 109 15.54 -7.60 -2.04
C ALA A 109 17.04 -7.34 -2.22
N LEU A 110 17.42 -6.05 -2.21
CA LEU A 110 18.82 -5.65 -2.28
C LEU A 110 19.58 -5.88 -0.96
N ASP A 111 18.84 -6.06 0.13
CA ASP A 111 19.41 -6.36 1.43
C ASP A 111 18.71 -7.57 2.10
N LYS A 112 19.29 -8.07 3.22
CA LYS A 112 18.76 -9.22 3.96
C LYS A 112 17.49 -8.88 4.78
N LYS A 113 17.21 -7.61 5.03
CA LYS A 113 16.07 -7.20 5.86
C LYS A 113 14.76 -7.29 5.09
N GLY A 114 14.78 -6.92 3.81
CA GLY A 114 13.58 -6.84 2.99
C GLY A 114 12.59 -5.79 3.51
N GLY A 115 11.46 -5.64 2.81
CA GLY A 115 10.36 -4.78 3.23
C GLY A 115 9.26 -5.53 3.98
N THR A 116 8.25 -4.81 4.46
CA THR A 116 7.09 -5.35 5.19
C THR A 116 6.37 -6.47 4.42
N SER A 117 6.20 -6.32 3.10
CA SER A 117 5.56 -7.33 2.26
C SER A 117 6.35 -8.64 2.22
N ILE A 118 7.69 -8.56 2.14
CA ILE A 118 8.57 -9.74 2.15
C ILE A 118 8.53 -10.42 3.52
N GLU A 119 8.52 -9.64 4.61
CA GLU A 119 8.41 -10.23 5.95
C GLU A 119 7.06 -10.95 6.13
N TYR A 120 5.99 -10.45 5.55
CA TYR A 120 4.69 -11.11 5.56
C TYR A 120 4.77 -12.50 4.90
N ILE A 121 5.40 -12.59 3.71
CA ILE A 121 5.64 -13.87 3.03
C ILE A 121 6.52 -14.79 3.88
N ARG A 122 7.57 -14.28 4.50
CA ARG A 122 8.41 -15.07 5.42
C ARG A 122 7.61 -15.69 6.57
N GLN A 123 6.63 -14.97 7.12
CA GLN A 123 5.75 -15.51 8.17
C GLN A 123 4.87 -16.66 7.64
N PHE A 124 4.34 -16.55 6.42
CA PHE A 124 3.65 -17.66 5.76
C PHE A 124 4.55 -18.88 5.62
N MET A 125 5.76 -18.71 5.08
CA MET A 125 6.72 -19.79 4.89
C MET A 125 7.18 -20.45 6.20
N LYS A 126 7.14 -19.72 7.32
CA LYS A 126 7.42 -20.26 8.67
C LYS A 126 6.24 -21.07 9.24
N GLY A 127 5.08 -21.10 8.58
CA GLY A 127 3.90 -21.81 9.05
C GLY A 127 3.21 -21.20 10.26
N LYS A 128 3.33 -19.88 10.43
CA LYS A 128 2.73 -19.16 11.58
C LYS A 128 1.22 -18.95 11.45
N PHE A 129 0.66 -19.18 10.26
CA PHE A 129 -0.75 -18.93 10.00
C PHE A 129 -1.51 -20.26 9.82
N PRO A 130 -2.54 -20.53 10.63
CA PRO A 130 -3.35 -21.74 10.50
C PRO A 130 -4.23 -21.75 9.24
N GLY A 131 -4.38 -20.61 8.60
CA GLY A 131 -5.10 -20.40 7.35
C GLY A 131 -4.88 -18.98 6.85
N ALA A 132 -5.25 -18.69 5.60
CA ALA A 132 -5.14 -17.36 5.01
C ALA A 132 -6.39 -16.53 5.32
N PRO A 133 -6.28 -15.31 5.88
CA PRO A 133 -7.40 -14.38 5.93
C PRO A 133 -7.98 -14.13 4.53
N LYS A 134 -9.30 -13.92 4.43
CA LYS A 134 -9.97 -13.51 3.18
C LYS A 134 -9.60 -12.06 2.85
N PHE A 135 -8.36 -11.87 2.48
CA PHE A 135 -7.76 -10.57 2.18
C PHE A 135 -7.10 -10.61 0.82
N ALA A 136 -7.29 -9.55 0.03
CA ALA A 136 -6.70 -9.42 -1.29
C ALA A 136 -5.60 -8.36 -1.28
N VAL A 137 -4.54 -8.58 -2.05
CA VAL A 137 -3.39 -7.69 -2.18
C VAL A 137 -3.13 -7.42 -3.66
N LEU A 138 -2.98 -6.15 -4.03
CA LEU A 138 -2.41 -5.78 -5.32
C LEU A 138 -0.92 -6.13 -5.30
N ILE A 139 -0.48 -6.92 -6.25
CA ILE A 139 0.91 -7.34 -6.39
C ILE A 139 1.67 -6.32 -7.23
N SER A 140 2.74 -5.78 -6.67
CA SER A 140 3.63 -4.85 -7.36
C SER A 140 5.05 -5.42 -7.37
N ASP A 141 5.61 -5.64 -8.56
CA ASP A 141 7.01 -6.04 -8.68
C ASP A 141 7.92 -4.83 -8.44
N VAL A 142 8.95 -4.99 -7.62
CA VAL A 142 9.91 -3.92 -7.29
C VAL A 142 10.61 -3.37 -8.52
N LYS A 143 10.87 -4.23 -9.52
CA LYS A 143 11.50 -3.82 -10.79
C LYS A 143 10.56 -2.98 -11.64
N ASP A 144 9.26 -3.31 -11.64
CA ASP A 144 8.26 -2.51 -12.37
C ASP A 144 8.03 -1.15 -11.69
N ILE A 145 8.04 -1.11 -10.36
CA ILE A 145 8.03 0.17 -9.63
C ILE A 145 9.24 1.01 -9.99
N ALA A 146 10.44 0.42 -10.04
CA ALA A 146 11.67 1.12 -10.43
C ALA A 146 11.59 1.64 -11.88
N LYS A 147 11.11 0.82 -12.82
CA LYS A 147 10.89 1.23 -14.23
C LYS A 147 9.89 2.38 -14.31
N ALA A 148 8.79 2.32 -13.54
CA ALA A 148 7.80 3.40 -13.49
C ALA A 148 8.41 4.72 -13.03
N HIS A 149 9.28 4.70 -12.01
CA HIS A 149 10.01 5.90 -11.59
C HIS A 149 10.88 6.46 -12.73
N VAL A 150 11.64 5.60 -13.41
CA VAL A 150 12.48 6.01 -14.53
C VAL A 150 11.63 6.56 -15.69
N ALA A 151 10.54 5.90 -16.05
CA ALA A 151 9.66 6.32 -17.13
C ALA A 151 8.93 7.67 -16.86
N CYS A 152 8.81 8.05 -15.58
CA CYS A 152 8.28 9.35 -15.20
C CYS A 152 9.28 10.49 -15.42
N ILE A 153 10.58 10.22 -15.45
CA ILE A 153 11.61 11.28 -15.55
C ILE A 153 11.52 11.97 -16.92
N GLY A 154 11.30 13.28 -16.91
CA GLY A 154 11.14 14.07 -18.13
C GLY A 154 9.84 13.83 -18.91
N ASN A 155 8.94 13.01 -18.42
CA ASN A 155 7.66 12.73 -19.05
C ASN A 155 6.60 13.75 -18.59
N ASN A 156 6.25 14.69 -19.47
CA ASN A 156 5.29 15.75 -19.17
C ASN A 156 3.84 15.24 -19.02
N LYS A 157 3.52 14.03 -19.46
CA LYS A 157 2.16 13.46 -19.34
C LYS A 157 1.82 13.01 -17.91
N VAL A 158 2.82 12.72 -17.09
CA VAL A 158 2.61 12.20 -15.72
C VAL A 158 2.44 13.32 -14.67
N GLY A 159 2.70 14.54 -15.01
CA GLY A 159 2.60 15.69 -14.08
C GLY A 159 1.18 15.87 -13.57
N GLY A 160 1.03 16.03 -12.25
CA GLY A 160 -0.28 16.17 -11.61
C GLY A 160 -1.04 14.85 -11.41
N ARG A 161 -0.42 13.70 -11.61
CA ARG A 161 -1.08 12.38 -11.63
C ARG A 161 -0.64 11.47 -10.48
N ARG A 162 -1.54 10.56 -10.13
CA ARG A 162 -1.35 9.49 -9.15
C ARG A 162 -1.36 8.16 -9.91
N LEU A 163 -0.23 7.49 -10.01
CA LEU A 163 -0.06 6.31 -10.84
C LEU A 163 -0.09 5.03 -9.98
N ILE A 164 -1.08 4.18 -10.20
CA ILE A 164 -1.14 2.87 -9.57
C ILE A 164 -0.19 1.94 -10.33
N VAL A 165 0.80 1.39 -9.63
CA VAL A 165 1.76 0.46 -10.22
C VAL A 165 1.61 -0.91 -9.55
N GLY A 166 0.99 -1.82 -10.27
CA GLY A 166 0.77 -3.20 -9.86
C GLY A 166 0.01 -3.94 -10.94
N LYS A 167 0.20 -5.25 -11.03
CA LYS A 167 -0.33 -6.06 -12.12
C LYS A 167 -1.62 -6.77 -11.75
N ASP A 168 -1.56 -7.57 -10.70
CA ASP A 168 -2.64 -8.47 -10.33
C ASP A 168 -3.07 -8.27 -8.89
N VAL A 169 -4.36 -8.37 -8.63
CA VAL A 169 -4.88 -8.52 -7.28
C VAL A 169 -5.02 -10.02 -6.97
N LYS A 170 -4.38 -10.48 -5.92
CA LYS A 170 -4.41 -11.88 -5.48
C LYS A 170 -4.93 -11.98 -4.05
N ARG A 171 -5.75 -13.00 -3.79
CA ARG A 171 -6.07 -13.39 -2.41
C ARG A 171 -4.85 -14.00 -1.74
N LEU A 172 -4.74 -13.87 -0.44
CA LEU A 172 -3.61 -14.45 0.30
C LEU A 172 -3.50 -15.98 0.14
N VAL A 173 -4.63 -16.69 0.00
CA VAL A 173 -4.63 -18.12 -0.28
C VAL A 173 -4.07 -18.44 -1.66
N GLU A 174 -4.37 -17.65 -2.67
CA GLU A 174 -3.82 -17.79 -4.04
C GLU A 174 -2.32 -17.53 -4.04
N LEU A 175 -1.87 -16.50 -3.29
CA LEU A 175 -0.45 -16.22 -3.12
C LEU A 175 0.29 -17.39 -2.44
N SER A 176 -0.34 -18.01 -1.42
CA SER A 176 0.20 -19.22 -0.79
C SER A 176 0.32 -20.39 -1.76
N GLN A 177 -0.65 -20.57 -2.65
CA GLN A 177 -0.61 -21.61 -3.69
C GLN A 177 0.53 -21.38 -4.68
N LEU A 178 0.69 -20.14 -5.18
CA LEU A 178 1.80 -19.77 -6.05
C LEU A 178 3.17 -20.02 -5.40
N ILE A 179 3.31 -19.70 -4.11
CA ILE A 179 4.55 -19.99 -3.38
C ILE A 179 4.76 -21.49 -3.24
N ALA A 180 3.70 -22.28 -2.97
CA ALA A 180 3.79 -23.72 -2.83
C ALA A 180 4.16 -24.42 -4.15
N GLU A 181 3.76 -23.85 -5.29
CA GLU A 181 4.14 -24.33 -6.62
C GLU A 181 5.59 -23.99 -6.96
N ALA A 182 6.01 -22.76 -6.66
CA ALA A 182 7.38 -22.31 -6.91
C ALA A 182 8.42 -22.91 -5.94
N MET A 183 8.00 -23.20 -4.70
CA MET A 183 8.86 -23.69 -3.60
C MET A 183 8.18 -24.87 -2.87
N PRO A 184 8.18 -26.07 -3.45
CA PRO A 184 7.44 -27.23 -2.91
C PRO A 184 7.83 -27.64 -1.49
N GLU A 185 9.06 -27.34 -1.06
CA GLU A 185 9.57 -27.59 0.29
C GLU A 185 8.80 -26.86 1.39
N TYR A 186 8.15 -25.72 1.06
CA TYR A 186 7.32 -24.96 2.00
C TYR A 186 5.84 -25.34 1.98
N LYS A 187 5.39 -26.18 1.03
CA LYS A 187 3.98 -26.52 0.82
C LYS A 187 3.25 -26.95 2.09
N LYS A 188 3.90 -27.72 2.97
CA LYS A 188 3.33 -28.19 4.24
C LYS A 188 3.12 -27.09 5.28
N LYS A 189 3.83 -25.96 5.15
CA LYS A 189 3.79 -24.83 6.09
C LYS A 189 2.84 -23.73 5.63
N LEU A 190 2.55 -23.69 4.34
CA LEU A 190 1.74 -22.63 3.74
C LEU A 190 0.25 -22.87 3.98
N PRO A 191 -0.54 -21.81 4.28
CA PRO A 191 -1.98 -21.94 4.44
C PRO A 191 -2.65 -22.32 3.11
N THR A 192 -3.37 -23.42 3.08
CA THR A 192 -4.06 -23.94 1.89
C THR A 192 -5.56 -23.61 1.86
N LYS A 193 -6.08 -23.07 2.95
CA LYS A 193 -7.51 -22.74 3.11
C LYS A 193 -7.68 -21.32 3.65
N GLU A 194 -8.79 -20.72 3.27
CA GLU A 194 -9.19 -19.43 3.83
C GLU A 194 -9.74 -19.61 5.26
N LEU A 195 -9.39 -18.70 6.15
CA LEU A 195 -9.96 -18.61 7.48
C LEU A 195 -11.36 -17.96 7.40
N PRO A 196 -12.34 -18.46 8.16
CA PRO A 196 -13.58 -17.74 8.38
C PRO A 196 -13.32 -16.36 8.99
N ASN A 197 -14.05 -15.35 8.53
CA ASN A 197 -13.90 -13.97 9.03
C ASN A 197 -14.03 -13.87 10.56
N LEU A 198 -14.90 -14.70 11.17
CA LEU A 198 -15.06 -14.75 12.62
C LEU A 198 -13.75 -15.15 13.33
N MET A 199 -13.03 -16.13 12.80
CA MET A 199 -11.74 -16.54 13.37
C MET A 199 -10.70 -15.41 13.29
N VAL A 200 -10.63 -14.70 12.15
CA VAL A 200 -9.73 -13.55 12.01
C VAL A 200 -10.08 -12.46 13.01
N LYS A 201 -11.37 -12.19 13.24
CA LYS A 201 -11.83 -11.26 14.26
C LYS A 201 -11.43 -11.69 15.68
N LEU A 202 -11.52 -12.97 16.01
CA LEU A 202 -11.06 -13.49 17.31
C LEU A 202 -9.55 -13.35 17.48
N ILE A 203 -8.78 -13.69 16.45
CA ILE A 203 -7.31 -13.53 16.45
C ILE A 203 -6.93 -12.05 16.64
N SER A 204 -7.69 -11.12 16.09
CA SER A 204 -7.38 -9.68 16.17
C SER A 204 -7.41 -9.10 17.60
N TYR A 205 -7.98 -9.80 18.58
CA TYR A 205 -7.88 -9.39 19.99
C TYR A 205 -6.49 -9.61 20.60
N ILE A 206 -5.69 -10.52 20.01
CA ILE A 206 -4.36 -10.88 20.49
C ILE A 206 -3.24 -10.53 19.50
N ASP A 207 -3.59 -10.30 18.23
CA ASP A 207 -2.65 -9.94 17.16
C ASP A 207 -3.10 -8.66 16.45
N SER A 208 -2.33 -7.58 16.66
CA SER A 208 -2.61 -6.27 16.07
C SER A 208 -2.51 -6.27 14.55
N SER A 209 -1.72 -7.15 13.94
CA SER A 209 -1.63 -7.27 12.48
C SER A 209 -2.92 -7.82 11.88
N ALA A 210 -3.57 -8.78 12.53
CA ALA A 210 -4.90 -9.26 12.14
C ALA A 210 -5.96 -8.16 12.24
N LYS A 211 -5.87 -7.29 13.26
CA LYS A 211 -6.79 -6.15 13.44
C LYS A 211 -6.77 -5.21 12.24
N THR A 212 -5.61 -4.95 11.67
CA THR A 212 -5.48 -4.05 10.50
C THR A 212 -6.13 -4.58 9.23
N MET A 213 -6.41 -5.90 9.17
CA MET A 213 -7.04 -6.55 8.02
C MET A 213 -8.57 -6.57 8.10
N ILE A 214 -9.13 -6.39 9.31
CA ILE A 214 -10.60 -6.52 9.53
C ILE A 214 -11.42 -5.68 8.56
N PRO A 215 -11.09 -4.41 8.28
CA PRO A 215 -11.89 -3.59 7.38
C PRO A 215 -11.95 -4.09 5.94
N ASP A 216 -10.99 -4.92 5.53
CA ASP A 216 -10.87 -5.42 4.15
C ASP A 216 -11.24 -6.90 4.03
N LEU A 217 -11.65 -7.56 5.13
CA LEU A 217 -11.99 -8.98 5.12
C LEU A 217 -13.17 -9.29 4.19
N GLY A 218 -12.91 -10.15 3.22
CA GLY A 218 -13.90 -10.61 2.25
C GLY A 218 -14.14 -9.65 1.10
N ILE A 219 -13.51 -8.47 1.09
CA ILE A 219 -13.59 -7.54 -0.03
C ILE A 219 -12.57 -7.92 -1.08
N MET A 220 -13.04 -8.13 -2.31
CA MET A 220 -12.18 -8.30 -3.49
C MET A 220 -11.91 -6.93 -4.08
N MET A 221 -10.66 -6.49 -4.00
CA MET A 221 -10.24 -5.23 -4.62
C MET A 221 -9.99 -5.43 -6.12
N GLN A 222 -10.27 -4.39 -6.90
CA GLN A 222 -9.89 -4.25 -8.29
C GLN A 222 -9.24 -2.88 -8.46
N THR A 223 -8.29 -2.77 -9.35
CA THR A 223 -7.60 -1.50 -9.61
C THR A 223 -7.76 -1.11 -11.06
N ASP A 224 -8.04 0.17 -11.31
CA ASP A 224 -7.94 0.74 -12.64
C ASP A 224 -6.51 1.28 -12.83
N THR A 225 -5.70 0.52 -13.57
CA THR A 225 -4.31 0.84 -13.91
C THR A 225 -4.15 1.34 -15.33
N SER A 226 -5.26 1.46 -16.07
CA SER A 226 -5.25 1.76 -17.52
C SER A 226 -4.46 3.00 -17.87
N TYR A 227 -4.58 4.06 -17.08
CA TYR A 227 -3.83 5.29 -17.31
C TYR A 227 -2.32 5.11 -17.11
N ALA A 228 -1.90 4.44 -16.05
CA ALA A 228 -0.48 4.18 -15.82
C ALA A 228 0.12 3.29 -16.92
N GLU A 229 -0.63 2.30 -17.41
CA GLU A 229 -0.23 1.41 -18.51
C GLU A 229 -0.09 2.17 -19.84
N GLU A 230 -0.97 3.15 -20.09
CA GLU A 230 -0.92 3.94 -21.34
C GLU A 230 0.29 4.88 -21.41
N ILE A 231 0.69 5.45 -20.26
CA ILE A 231 1.69 6.54 -20.25
C ILE A 231 3.08 6.11 -19.80
N LEU A 232 3.24 4.95 -19.21
CA LEU A 232 4.51 4.37 -18.75
C LEU A 232 5.00 3.28 -19.68
#